data_2491b90228a87ca33e8b34373bb3e7b5
#
_entry.id   2491b90228a87ca33e8b34373bb3e7b5
#
_cell.length_a   1.000
_cell.length_b   1.000
_cell.length_c   1.000
_cell.angle_alpha   90.00
_cell.angle_beta   90.00
_cell.angle_gamma   90.00
#
_symmetry.space_group_name_H-M   'P 1'
#
loop_
_entity.id
_entity.type
_entity.pdbx_description
1 polymer ?
#
loop_
_entity_poly.entity_id
_entity_poly.type
_entity_poly.pdbx_seq_one_letter_code
_entity_poly.pdbx_strand_id
1 'polypeptide(L)'
;MRTELINTFPAERAHRLPSVQDMIIKKIERIKLRSRAEKYRDKEDCGGIAFIRDTVKRGDIVFDIGAHKAGYLYFFLQQLGNSGSVFAFEPQPVLYEYLLKLQQLFSWENVNINPFAVTNQEGKALLYIPYNNGRPSSPCATIIENRLPFKYQSTTEVDTISLDEYCKSHNVVPDFLKVDVEGNELLVFEGAKEILQTRKPPILFECEARFVGKENMFRTFHFLQQLGYKGYFILGGTIRPIAEFNYLYHQDMTGNVYCNNFIFE
;
A
#
# COMPACT_ATOMS: atom_id res chain seq x y z
N MET A 1 42.61 27.61 14.27
CA MET A 1 41.44 28.14 13.60
C MET A 1 40.29 27.21 13.91
N ARG A 2 39.35 27.62 14.77
CA ARG A 2 38.10 26.89 15.10
C ARG A 2 37.07 27.37 14.13
N THR A 3 36.55 26.48 13.29
CA THR A 3 35.39 26.76 12.41
C THR A 3 34.13 26.46 13.19
N GLU A 4 33.39 27.48 13.53
CA GLU A 4 32.08 27.39 14.17
C GLU A 4 31.06 26.88 13.14
N LEU A 5 30.47 25.74 13.44
CA LEU A 5 29.28 25.23 12.76
C LEU A 5 28.08 26.05 13.22
N ILE A 6 27.60 26.93 12.35
CA ILE A 6 26.38 27.67 12.56
C ILE A 6 25.19 26.71 12.36
N ASN A 7 24.61 26.27 13.46
CA ASN A 7 23.33 25.57 13.50
C ASN A 7 22.21 26.58 13.12
N THR A 8 21.80 26.58 11.86
CA THR A 8 20.58 27.27 11.44
C THR A 8 19.36 26.40 11.78
N PHE A 9 18.71 26.69 12.89
CA PHE A 9 17.36 26.19 13.17
C PHE A 9 16.41 26.68 12.07
N PRO A 10 15.55 25.82 11.52
CA PRO A 10 14.52 26.26 10.58
C PRO A 10 13.56 27.20 11.33
N ALA A 11 13.32 28.37 10.73
CA ALA A 11 12.41 29.38 11.25
C ALA A 11 11.03 28.77 11.61
N GLU A 12 10.54 29.10 12.79
CA GLU A 12 9.21 28.81 13.25
C GLU A 12 8.18 29.16 12.16
N ARG A 13 7.45 28.15 11.68
CA ARG A 13 6.30 28.37 10.79
C ARG A 13 5.24 29.12 11.58
N ALA A 14 5.15 30.43 11.38
CA ALA A 14 4.03 31.23 11.89
C ALA A 14 2.72 30.54 11.47
N HIS A 15 1.90 30.15 12.45
CA HIS A 15 0.57 29.57 12.24
C HIS A 15 -0.34 30.61 11.58
N ARG A 16 -0.31 30.68 10.27
CA ARG A 16 -1.25 31.49 9.49
C ARG A 16 -2.62 30.83 9.63
N LEU A 17 -3.62 31.58 10.08
CA LEU A 17 -5.00 31.07 10.11
C LEU A 17 -5.40 30.61 8.70
N PRO A 18 -6.04 29.44 8.56
CA PRO A 18 -6.40 28.89 7.26
C PRO A 18 -7.37 29.85 6.54
N SER A 19 -7.12 30.09 5.27
CA SER A 19 -8.04 30.89 4.45
C SER A 19 -9.38 30.16 4.25
N VAL A 20 -10.44 30.89 3.90
CA VAL A 20 -11.74 30.28 3.56
C VAL A 20 -11.58 29.27 2.44
N GLN A 21 -10.69 29.54 1.48
CA GLN A 21 -10.38 28.63 0.38
C GLN A 21 -9.73 27.32 0.88
N ASP A 22 -8.80 27.40 1.82
CA ASP A 22 -8.17 26.21 2.44
C ASP A 22 -9.21 25.37 3.19
N MET A 23 -10.14 26.00 3.89
CA MET A 23 -11.23 25.31 4.59
C MET A 23 -12.16 24.58 3.62
N ILE A 24 -12.50 25.20 2.48
CA ILE A 24 -13.32 24.57 1.44
C ILE A 24 -12.59 23.37 0.82
N ILE A 25 -11.31 23.52 0.46
CA ILE A 25 -10.48 22.44 -0.08
C ILE A 25 -10.42 21.29 0.93
N LYS A 26 -10.14 21.57 2.19
CA LYS A 26 -10.10 20.57 3.27
C LYS A 26 -11.42 19.80 3.39
N LYS A 27 -12.55 20.50 3.31
CA LYS A 27 -13.88 19.87 3.34
C LYS A 27 -14.11 18.95 2.14
N ILE A 28 -13.77 19.39 0.94
CA ILE A 28 -13.92 18.62 -0.30
C ILE A 28 -13.05 17.36 -0.25
N GLU A 29 -11.77 17.49 0.10
CA GLU A 29 -10.87 16.33 0.17
C GLU A 29 -11.28 15.33 1.27
N ARG A 30 -11.82 15.81 2.40
CA ARG A 30 -12.39 14.95 3.45
C ARG A 30 -13.58 14.12 2.92
N ILE A 31 -14.48 14.75 2.15
CA ILE A 31 -15.63 14.06 1.55
C ILE A 31 -15.14 13.01 0.55
N LYS A 32 -14.18 13.34 -0.30
CA LYS A 32 -13.60 12.40 -1.28
C LYS A 32 -12.91 11.22 -0.61
N LEU A 33 -12.09 11.48 0.41
CA LEU A 33 -11.39 10.44 1.16
C LEU A 33 -12.37 9.49 1.84
N ARG A 34 -13.36 10.05 2.54
CA ARG A 34 -14.41 9.27 3.20
C ARG A 34 -15.23 8.45 2.21
N SER A 35 -15.69 9.04 1.12
CA SER A 35 -16.47 8.34 0.08
C SER A 35 -15.68 7.17 -0.52
N ARG A 36 -14.36 7.35 -0.73
CA ARG A 36 -13.48 6.28 -1.20
C ARG A 36 -13.35 5.17 -0.16
N ALA A 37 -13.09 5.52 1.08
CA ALA A 37 -13.01 4.55 2.18
C ALA A 37 -14.32 3.77 2.34
N GLU A 38 -15.47 4.44 2.30
CA GLU A 38 -16.80 3.78 2.34
C GLU A 38 -17.00 2.83 1.16
N LYS A 39 -16.51 3.17 -0.05
CA LYS A 39 -16.57 2.29 -1.21
C LYS A 39 -15.74 1.00 -0.99
N TYR A 40 -14.54 1.10 -0.43
CA TYR A 40 -13.74 -0.07 -0.06
C TYR A 40 -14.46 -0.93 0.97
N ARG A 41 -14.92 -0.34 2.07
CA ARG A 41 -15.61 -1.04 3.14
C ARG A 41 -16.87 -1.77 2.67
N ASP A 42 -17.67 -1.12 1.81
CA ASP A 42 -19.04 -1.59 1.51
C ASP A 42 -19.10 -2.42 0.23
N LYS A 43 -18.09 -2.31 -0.67
CA LYS A 43 -18.18 -2.90 -2.02
C LYS A 43 -16.92 -3.61 -2.51
N GLU A 44 -15.74 -3.03 -2.30
CA GLU A 44 -14.53 -3.52 -2.94
C GLU A 44 -13.77 -4.54 -2.07
N ASP A 45 -13.61 -4.25 -0.78
CA ASP A 45 -12.88 -5.11 0.15
C ASP A 45 -13.46 -5.06 1.57
N CYS A 46 -14.72 -5.43 1.73
CA CYS A 46 -15.36 -5.45 3.05
C CYS A 46 -14.66 -6.39 4.05
N GLY A 47 -14.13 -7.52 3.57
CA GLY A 47 -13.43 -8.48 4.41
C GLY A 47 -12.04 -8.02 4.84
N GLY A 48 -11.26 -7.41 3.93
CA GLY A 48 -9.96 -6.84 4.28
C GLY A 48 -10.07 -5.67 5.24
N ILE A 49 -11.07 -4.80 5.06
CA ILE A 49 -11.33 -3.72 6.02
C ILE A 49 -11.76 -4.26 7.39
N ALA A 50 -12.57 -5.33 7.43
CA ALA A 50 -12.92 -6.00 8.69
C ALA A 50 -11.67 -6.58 9.36
N PHE A 51 -10.82 -7.27 8.60
CA PHE A 51 -9.56 -7.82 9.10
C PHE A 51 -8.63 -6.73 9.67
N ILE A 52 -8.48 -5.59 8.99
CA ILE A 52 -7.71 -4.44 9.50
C ILE A 52 -8.26 -3.97 10.85
N ARG A 53 -9.58 -3.83 10.97
CA ARG A 53 -10.22 -3.36 12.21
C ARG A 53 -10.07 -4.32 13.38
N ASP A 54 -10.02 -5.61 13.09
CA ASP A 54 -9.89 -6.65 14.13
C ASP A 54 -8.43 -6.85 14.54
N THR A 55 -7.48 -6.65 13.61
CA THR A 55 -6.06 -6.97 13.79
C THR A 55 -5.22 -5.78 14.22
N VAL A 56 -5.35 -4.63 13.53
CA VAL A 56 -4.54 -3.43 13.81
C VAL A 56 -4.96 -2.79 15.13
N LYS A 57 -3.98 -2.52 16.00
CA LYS A 57 -4.19 -1.97 17.34
C LYS A 57 -3.61 -0.55 17.47
N ARG A 58 -4.05 0.13 18.50
CA ARG A 58 -3.47 1.44 18.85
C ARG A 58 -1.98 1.27 19.18
N GLY A 59 -1.16 2.11 18.57
CA GLY A 59 0.28 2.09 18.78
C GLY A 59 1.05 1.25 17.77
N ASP A 60 0.39 0.45 16.94
CA ASP A 60 1.04 -0.36 15.92
C ASP A 60 1.72 0.51 14.85
N ILE A 61 2.70 -0.09 14.20
CA ILE A 61 3.35 0.43 13.00
C ILE A 61 2.81 -0.33 11.81
N VAL A 62 2.14 0.37 10.90
CA VAL A 62 1.54 -0.20 9.69
C VAL A 62 2.30 0.24 8.46
N PHE A 63 2.61 -0.71 7.58
CA PHE A 63 3.13 -0.41 6.24
C PHE A 63 2.01 -0.60 5.21
N ASP A 64 1.66 0.49 4.50
CA ASP A 64 0.68 0.54 3.41
C ASP A 64 1.42 0.65 2.08
N ILE A 65 1.68 -0.50 1.45
CA ILE A 65 2.49 -0.62 0.24
C ILE A 65 1.57 -0.61 -0.97
N GLY A 66 1.67 0.44 -1.80
CA GLY A 66 0.70 0.79 -2.81
C GLY A 66 -0.46 1.61 -2.24
N ALA A 67 -0.14 2.70 -1.52
CA ALA A 67 -1.12 3.51 -0.79
C ALA A 67 -2.11 4.26 -1.71
N HIS A 68 -1.79 4.39 -3.00
CA HIS A 68 -2.64 4.96 -4.05
C HIS A 68 -3.26 6.30 -3.62
N LYS A 69 -4.55 6.37 -3.43
CA LYS A 69 -5.31 7.57 -3.02
C LYS A 69 -5.77 7.51 -1.56
N ALA A 70 -5.04 6.83 -0.70
CA ALA A 70 -5.29 6.73 0.74
C ALA A 70 -6.61 6.01 1.13
N GLY A 71 -7.08 5.04 0.34
CA GLY A 71 -8.31 4.29 0.66
C GLY A 71 -8.20 3.48 1.95
N TYR A 72 -7.15 2.70 2.08
CA TYR A 72 -6.83 1.92 3.28
C TYR A 72 -6.25 2.78 4.40
N LEU A 73 -5.42 3.77 4.06
CA LEU A 73 -4.83 4.72 5.01
C LEU A 73 -5.87 5.36 5.95
N TYR A 74 -7.08 5.64 5.42
CA TYR A 74 -8.20 6.15 6.21
C TYR A 74 -8.56 5.23 7.39
N PHE A 75 -8.60 3.91 7.17
CA PHE A 75 -8.92 2.93 8.21
C PHE A 75 -7.75 2.72 9.16
N PHE A 76 -6.53 2.67 8.67
CA PHE A 76 -5.35 2.58 9.52
C PHE A 76 -5.31 3.74 10.53
N LEU A 77 -5.50 4.98 10.08
CA LEU A 77 -5.53 6.14 10.95
C LEU A 77 -6.63 6.09 12.01
N GLN A 78 -7.79 5.49 11.68
CA GLN A 78 -8.85 5.30 12.66
C GLN A 78 -8.50 4.28 13.75
N GLN A 79 -7.79 3.20 13.40
CA GLN A 79 -7.39 2.16 14.35
C GLN A 79 -6.21 2.60 15.22
N LEU A 80 -5.19 3.18 14.62
CA LEU A 80 -3.95 3.56 15.29
C LEU A 80 -4.12 4.70 16.29
N GLY A 81 -5.06 5.62 16.03
CA GLY A 81 -5.14 6.87 16.76
C GLY A 81 -3.86 7.70 16.61
N ASN A 82 -3.45 8.39 17.68
CA ASN A 82 -2.26 9.25 17.66
C ASN A 82 -0.97 8.54 18.13
N SER A 83 -1.06 7.27 18.56
CA SER A 83 0.08 6.57 19.17
C SER A 83 0.80 5.62 18.21
N GLY A 84 0.16 5.20 17.13
CA GLY A 84 0.77 4.39 16.08
C GLY A 84 1.18 5.22 14.88
N SER A 85 1.83 4.56 13.90
CA SER A 85 2.32 5.23 12.69
C SER A 85 1.99 4.43 11.43
N VAL A 86 1.78 5.14 10.32
CA VAL A 86 1.66 4.53 8.99
C VAL A 86 2.86 4.95 8.14
N PHE A 87 3.49 3.97 7.51
CA PHE A 87 4.49 4.16 6.47
C PHE A 87 3.83 3.79 5.14
N ALA A 88 3.46 4.79 4.37
CA ALA A 88 2.77 4.66 3.09
C ALA A 88 3.79 4.74 1.95
N PHE A 89 3.76 3.76 1.03
CA PHE A 89 4.64 3.70 -0.13
C PHE A 89 3.81 3.86 -1.40
N GLU A 90 4.14 4.86 -2.20
CA GLU A 90 3.46 5.15 -3.47
C GLU A 90 4.46 5.70 -4.50
N PRO A 91 4.86 4.89 -5.49
CA PRO A 91 5.87 5.29 -6.46
C PRO A 91 5.37 6.24 -7.55
N GLN A 92 4.07 6.34 -7.80
CA GLN A 92 3.54 7.23 -8.82
C GLN A 92 3.70 8.68 -8.40
N PRO A 93 4.48 9.54 -9.11
CA PRO A 93 4.77 10.91 -8.65
C PRO A 93 3.51 11.74 -8.38
N VAL A 94 2.50 11.63 -9.26
CA VAL A 94 1.23 12.37 -9.10
C VAL A 94 0.46 11.94 -7.86
N LEU A 95 0.51 10.65 -7.50
CA LEU A 95 -0.17 10.13 -6.31
C LEU A 95 0.63 10.42 -5.05
N TYR A 96 1.94 10.30 -5.10
CA TYR A 96 2.83 10.71 -4.02
C TYR A 96 2.59 12.17 -3.61
N GLU A 97 2.60 13.09 -4.56
CA GLU A 97 2.29 14.50 -4.31
C GLU A 97 0.86 14.70 -3.76
N TYR A 98 -0.10 13.92 -4.24
CA TYR A 98 -1.45 13.96 -3.70
C TYR A 98 -1.51 13.50 -2.24
N LEU A 99 -0.78 12.44 -1.87
CA LEU A 99 -0.69 11.96 -0.49
C LEU A 99 -0.02 13.00 0.42
N LEU A 100 1.08 13.64 -0.02
CA LEU A 100 1.72 14.74 0.71
C LEU A 100 0.77 15.91 0.94
N LYS A 101 -0.03 16.26 -0.08
CA LYS A 101 -1.08 17.28 0.07
C LYS A 101 -2.13 16.88 1.11
N LEU A 102 -2.57 15.62 1.13
CA LEU A 102 -3.52 15.14 2.14
C LEU A 102 -2.90 15.18 3.54
N GLN A 103 -1.64 14.75 3.67
CA GLN A 103 -0.90 14.79 4.93
C GLN A 103 -0.86 16.22 5.51
N GLN A 104 -0.48 17.20 4.71
CA GLN A 104 -0.47 18.62 5.13
C GLN A 104 -1.87 19.13 5.48
N LEU A 105 -2.85 18.83 4.62
CA LEU A 105 -4.22 19.33 4.76
C LEU A 105 -4.91 18.81 6.02
N PHE A 106 -4.63 17.56 6.40
CA PHE A 106 -5.23 16.92 7.57
C PHE A 106 -4.30 16.90 8.79
N SER A 107 -3.07 17.43 8.66
CA SER A 107 -2.06 17.43 9.72
C SER A 107 -1.80 16.01 10.25
N TRP A 108 -1.56 15.06 9.35
CA TRP A 108 -1.22 13.68 9.71
C TRP A 108 0.23 13.59 10.16
N GLU A 109 0.47 13.79 11.45
CA GLU A 109 1.83 13.79 12.03
C GLU A 109 2.43 12.39 12.13
N ASN A 110 1.58 11.36 12.17
CA ASN A 110 1.96 9.95 12.28
C ASN A 110 1.91 9.17 10.96
N VAL A 111 1.95 9.86 9.82
CA VAL A 111 2.03 9.26 8.49
C VAL A 111 3.36 9.63 7.84
N ASN A 112 4.12 8.62 7.40
CA ASN A 112 5.35 8.78 6.63
C ASN A 112 5.07 8.36 5.19
N ILE A 113 5.17 9.28 4.23
CA ILE A 113 4.87 9.03 2.83
C ILE A 113 6.18 8.89 2.07
N ASN A 114 6.34 7.78 1.34
CA ASN A 114 7.56 7.38 0.68
C ASN A 114 7.34 7.18 -0.82
N PRO A 115 8.21 7.74 -1.69
CA PRO A 115 8.06 7.67 -3.15
C PRO A 115 8.64 6.39 -3.77
N PHE A 116 8.88 5.36 -2.99
CA PHE A 116 9.53 4.14 -3.45
C PHE A 116 8.55 3.12 -4.03
N ALA A 117 8.96 2.47 -5.11
CA ALA A 117 8.41 1.17 -5.48
C ALA A 117 9.07 0.10 -4.62
N VAL A 118 8.26 -0.61 -3.83
CA VAL A 118 8.78 -1.68 -2.97
C VAL A 118 8.97 -2.95 -3.78
N THR A 119 10.17 -3.54 -3.67
CA THR A 119 10.58 -4.76 -4.38
C THR A 119 11.62 -5.53 -3.55
N ASN A 120 12.38 -6.44 -4.16
CA ASN A 120 13.37 -7.23 -3.44
C ASN A 120 14.77 -6.59 -3.37
N GLN A 121 14.99 -5.41 -3.96
CA GLN A 121 16.29 -4.75 -3.97
C GLN A 121 16.19 -3.23 -4.13
N GLU A 122 17.23 -2.53 -3.67
CA GLU A 122 17.42 -1.12 -3.95
C GLU A 122 17.84 -0.88 -5.41
N GLY A 123 17.46 0.27 -5.95
CA GLY A 123 17.84 0.68 -7.29
C GLY A 123 16.79 1.56 -7.96
N LYS A 124 16.60 1.35 -9.26
CA LYS A 124 15.63 2.06 -10.09
C LYS A 124 14.85 1.10 -10.95
N ALA A 125 13.61 1.43 -11.21
CA ALA A 125 12.74 0.69 -12.12
C ALA A 125 11.93 1.64 -13.00
N LEU A 126 11.45 1.14 -14.13
CA LEU A 126 10.43 1.84 -14.93
C LEU A 126 9.06 1.47 -14.38
N LEU A 127 8.29 2.46 -13.96
CA LEU A 127 6.89 2.33 -13.61
C LEU A 127 6.04 2.54 -14.87
N TYR A 128 5.26 1.54 -15.23
CA TYR A 128 4.34 1.54 -16.36
C TYR A 128 2.95 1.95 -15.89
N ILE A 129 2.45 3.08 -16.38
CA ILE A 129 1.14 3.63 -16.01
C ILE A 129 0.20 3.49 -17.21
N PRO A 130 -0.89 2.71 -17.12
CA PRO A 130 -1.80 2.51 -18.24
C PRO A 130 -2.57 3.77 -18.61
N TYR A 131 -3.01 3.86 -19.87
CA TYR A 131 -3.91 4.91 -20.33
C TYR A 131 -5.35 4.40 -20.35
N ASN A 132 -6.25 5.18 -19.79
CA ASN A 132 -7.68 4.98 -19.93
C ASN A 132 -8.31 6.25 -20.53
N ASN A 133 -8.99 6.09 -21.68
CA ASN A 133 -9.58 7.20 -22.42
C ASN A 133 -8.57 8.35 -22.71
N GLY A 134 -7.35 8.00 -23.09
CA GLY A 134 -6.29 8.96 -23.44
C GLY A 134 -5.67 9.71 -22.26
N ARG A 135 -5.94 9.31 -21.01
CA ARG A 135 -5.34 9.89 -19.81
C ARG A 135 -4.64 8.81 -18.99
N PRO A 136 -3.52 9.13 -18.31
CA PRO A 136 -2.91 8.21 -17.38
C PRO A 136 -3.93 7.74 -16.33
N SER A 137 -4.05 6.42 -16.17
CA SER A 137 -4.98 5.79 -15.22
C SER A 137 -4.18 5.22 -14.06
N SER A 138 -4.36 5.76 -12.89
CA SER A 138 -3.60 5.37 -11.70
C SER A 138 -3.81 3.93 -11.23
N PRO A 139 -4.97 3.29 -11.38
CA PRO A 139 -5.08 1.85 -11.14
C PRO A 139 -4.19 1.07 -12.11
N CYS A 140 -3.71 -0.10 -11.66
CA CYS A 140 -2.90 -1.03 -12.42
C CYS A 140 -1.51 -0.50 -12.88
N ALA A 141 -0.96 0.53 -12.23
CA ALA A 141 0.43 0.91 -12.48
C ALA A 141 1.38 -0.13 -11.86
N THR A 142 2.36 -0.60 -12.65
CA THR A 142 3.25 -1.70 -12.24
C THR A 142 4.68 -1.45 -12.71
N ILE A 143 5.67 -2.00 -12.00
CA ILE A 143 7.08 -2.00 -12.45
C ILE A 143 7.42 -3.21 -13.33
N ILE A 144 6.46 -4.05 -13.65
CA ILE A 144 6.68 -5.25 -14.45
C ILE A 144 6.32 -4.97 -15.91
N GLU A 145 7.34 -5.01 -16.77
CA GLU A 145 7.18 -4.83 -18.20
C GLU A 145 6.26 -5.90 -18.82
N ASN A 146 5.49 -5.50 -19.85
CA ASN A 146 4.65 -6.39 -20.66
C ASN A 146 3.54 -7.15 -19.93
N ARG A 147 3.20 -6.78 -18.69
CA ARG A 147 2.10 -7.41 -17.95
C ARG A 147 0.77 -6.69 -18.07
N LEU A 148 0.78 -5.45 -18.55
CA LEU A 148 -0.45 -4.70 -18.74
C LEU A 148 -1.13 -5.12 -20.04
N PRO A 149 -2.42 -5.45 -20.01
CA PRO A 149 -3.20 -5.73 -21.23
C PRO A 149 -3.47 -4.45 -22.05
N PHE A 150 -2.85 -3.35 -21.70
CA PHE A 150 -3.08 -2.03 -22.28
C PHE A 150 -2.04 -1.72 -23.37
N LYS A 151 -2.54 -1.35 -24.54
CA LYS A 151 -1.72 -1.00 -25.71
C LYS A 151 -0.93 0.30 -25.53
N TYR A 152 -1.41 1.20 -24.67
CA TYR A 152 -0.81 2.51 -24.45
C TYR A 152 -0.56 2.71 -22.96
N GLN A 153 0.65 3.13 -22.63
CA GLN A 153 1.10 3.42 -21.28
C GLN A 153 2.12 4.56 -21.32
N SER A 154 2.18 5.33 -20.23
CA SER A 154 3.34 6.17 -19.95
C SER A 154 4.30 5.43 -19.03
N THR A 155 5.57 5.79 -19.11
CA THR A 155 6.60 5.26 -18.21
C THR A 155 7.24 6.41 -17.44
N THR A 156 7.62 6.15 -16.19
CA THR A 156 8.44 7.06 -15.39
C THR A 156 9.44 6.23 -14.61
N GLU A 157 10.67 6.74 -14.47
CA GLU A 157 11.67 6.11 -13.61
C GLU A 157 11.32 6.41 -12.16
N VAL A 158 11.39 5.37 -11.30
CA VAL A 158 11.13 5.46 -9.87
C VAL A 158 12.24 4.74 -9.09
N ASP A 159 12.52 5.21 -7.90
CA ASP A 159 13.45 4.53 -6.99
C ASP A 159 12.78 3.30 -6.37
N THR A 160 13.56 2.24 -6.19
CA THR A 160 13.11 0.99 -5.57
C THR A 160 13.82 0.76 -4.23
N ILE A 161 13.14 0.04 -3.33
CA ILE A 161 13.70 -0.35 -2.03
C ILE A 161 13.14 -1.71 -1.60
N SER A 162 13.93 -2.48 -0.85
CA SER A 162 13.42 -3.64 -0.14
C SER A 162 12.91 -3.23 1.26
N LEU A 163 11.93 -3.96 1.78
CA LEU A 163 11.43 -3.64 3.13
C LEU A 163 12.45 -3.92 4.22
N ASP A 164 13.25 -4.97 4.08
CA ASP A 164 14.30 -5.29 5.04
C ASP A 164 15.33 -4.15 5.15
N GLU A 165 15.75 -3.57 4.01
CA GLU A 165 16.69 -2.43 4.00
C GLU A 165 16.03 -1.14 4.50
N TYR A 166 14.77 -0.89 4.10
CA TYR A 166 14.01 0.26 4.62
C TYR A 166 13.89 0.21 6.15
N CYS A 167 13.51 -0.93 6.70
CA CYS A 167 13.35 -1.11 8.14
C CYS A 167 14.67 -0.91 8.90
N LYS A 168 15.76 -1.44 8.34
CA LYS A 168 17.11 -1.30 8.91
C LYS A 168 17.58 0.15 8.88
N SER A 169 17.44 0.85 7.75
CA SER A 169 17.91 2.23 7.60
C SER A 169 17.10 3.23 8.41
N HIS A 170 15.81 2.98 8.66
CA HIS A 170 14.91 3.85 9.42
C HIS A 170 14.69 3.39 10.87
N ASN A 171 15.30 2.26 11.28
CA ASN A 171 15.10 1.65 12.60
C ASN A 171 13.62 1.48 12.95
N VAL A 172 12.85 0.93 12.02
CA VAL A 172 11.40 0.72 12.14
C VAL A 172 11.04 -0.71 11.74
N VAL A 173 10.04 -1.29 12.39
CA VAL A 173 9.56 -2.65 12.08
C VAL A 173 8.04 -2.63 12.06
N PRO A 174 7.38 -3.13 11.00
CA PRO A 174 5.94 -3.15 10.92
C PRO A 174 5.31 -4.21 11.82
N ASP A 175 4.15 -3.87 12.41
CA ASP A 175 3.25 -4.78 13.10
C ASP A 175 2.15 -5.30 12.17
N PHE A 176 1.95 -4.65 11.01
CA PHE A 176 0.99 -5.04 9.99
C PHE A 176 1.48 -4.61 8.60
N LEU A 177 1.29 -5.48 7.59
CA LEU A 177 1.58 -5.17 6.18
C LEU A 177 0.31 -5.20 5.34
N LYS A 178 0.06 -4.13 4.58
CA LYS A 178 -0.85 -4.14 3.44
C LYS A 178 -0.03 -4.04 2.16
N VAL A 179 -0.24 -4.94 1.20
CA VAL A 179 0.50 -4.96 -0.07
C VAL A 179 -0.47 -4.99 -1.25
N ASP A 180 -0.31 -4.03 -2.16
CA ASP A 180 -1.11 -3.90 -3.37
C ASP A 180 -0.25 -3.18 -4.42
N VAL A 181 0.53 -3.96 -5.15
CA VAL A 181 1.60 -3.46 -6.04
C VAL A 181 1.43 -3.92 -7.49
N GLU A 182 0.22 -4.38 -7.82
CA GLU A 182 -0.21 -4.69 -9.18
C GLU A 182 0.75 -5.67 -9.89
N GLY A 183 1.02 -6.78 -9.20
CA GLY A 183 1.75 -7.91 -9.76
C GLY A 183 3.19 -8.11 -9.28
N ASN A 184 3.69 -7.30 -8.36
CA ASN A 184 5.04 -7.38 -7.82
C ASN A 184 5.10 -7.99 -6.40
N GLU A 185 4.02 -8.60 -5.92
CA GLU A 185 3.85 -9.04 -4.53
C GLU A 185 4.94 -10.02 -4.08
N LEU A 186 5.30 -10.98 -4.94
CA LEU A 186 6.36 -11.95 -4.62
C LEU A 186 7.69 -11.25 -4.33
N LEU A 187 8.08 -10.28 -5.16
CA LEU A 187 9.34 -9.54 -4.96
C LEU A 187 9.28 -8.67 -3.71
N VAL A 188 8.12 -8.08 -3.38
CA VAL A 188 7.92 -7.37 -2.10
C VAL A 188 8.20 -8.31 -0.93
N PHE A 189 7.65 -9.54 -0.93
CA PHE A 189 7.84 -10.49 0.15
C PHE A 189 9.27 -11.07 0.19
N GLU A 190 9.90 -11.28 -0.97
CA GLU A 190 11.33 -11.65 -1.03
C GLU A 190 12.20 -10.56 -0.39
N GLY A 191 11.89 -9.28 -0.64
CA GLY A 191 12.58 -8.12 -0.05
C GLY A 191 12.21 -7.81 1.41
N ALA A 192 11.27 -8.55 1.98
CA ALA A 192 10.83 -8.47 3.37
C ALA A 192 11.19 -9.75 4.18
N LYS A 193 12.02 -10.62 3.63
CA LYS A 193 12.23 -11.97 4.16
C LYS A 193 12.66 -12.00 5.63
N GLU A 194 13.55 -11.12 6.04
CA GLU A 194 14.04 -11.02 7.41
C GLU A 194 12.89 -10.63 8.37
N ILE A 195 12.13 -9.59 8.01
CA ILE A 195 10.97 -9.13 8.78
C ILE A 195 9.94 -10.25 8.90
N LEU A 196 9.61 -10.89 7.78
CA LEU A 196 8.60 -11.96 7.74
C LEU A 196 9.01 -13.20 8.55
N GLN A 197 10.31 -13.49 8.65
CA GLN A 197 10.83 -14.59 9.47
C GLN A 197 10.87 -14.27 10.95
N THR A 198 11.24 -13.03 11.30
CA THR A 198 11.56 -12.67 12.69
C THR A 198 10.40 -12.05 13.43
N ARG A 199 9.61 -11.20 12.77
CA ARG A 199 8.49 -10.45 13.37
C ARG A 199 7.13 -11.04 13.05
N LYS A 200 7.01 -11.67 11.87
CA LYS A 200 5.78 -12.27 11.37
C LYS A 200 4.54 -11.35 11.46
N PRO A 201 4.60 -10.12 10.94
CA PRO A 201 3.43 -9.26 10.94
C PRO A 201 2.30 -9.89 10.13
N PRO A 202 1.02 -9.79 10.54
CA PRO A 202 -0.12 -10.14 9.70
C PRO A 202 -0.08 -9.36 8.37
N ILE A 203 -0.45 -10.04 7.28
CA ILE A 203 -0.37 -9.53 5.92
C ILE A 203 -1.77 -9.53 5.32
N LEU A 204 -2.19 -8.40 4.76
CA LEU A 204 -3.31 -8.29 3.83
C LEU A 204 -2.76 -7.88 2.47
N PHE A 205 -3.00 -8.67 1.42
CA PHE A 205 -2.50 -8.31 0.10
C PHE A 205 -3.45 -8.66 -1.03
N GLU A 206 -3.38 -7.87 -2.10
CA GLU A 206 -4.05 -8.14 -3.35
C GLU A 206 -3.12 -8.93 -4.26
N CYS A 207 -3.64 -10.00 -4.89
CA CYS A 207 -2.90 -10.77 -5.87
C CYS A 207 -3.85 -11.35 -6.94
N GLU A 208 -3.63 -10.93 -8.17
CA GLU A 208 -4.47 -11.35 -9.28
C GLU A 208 -3.65 -12.10 -10.35
N ALA A 209 -4.05 -13.32 -10.63
CA ALA A 209 -3.37 -14.15 -11.63
C ALA A 209 -3.36 -13.53 -13.03
N ARG A 210 -4.29 -12.64 -13.35
CA ARG A 210 -4.29 -11.89 -14.62
C ARG A 210 -3.07 -10.96 -14.75
N PHE A 211 -2.52 -10.48 -13.61
CA PHE A 211 -1.32 -9.63 -13.57
C PHE A 211 -0.04 -10.45 -13.37
N VAL A 212 -0.04 -11.35 -12.39
CA VAL A 212 1.17 -12.10 -12.02
C VAL A 212 1.34 -13.42 -12.79
N GLY A 213 0.29 -13.95 -13.39
CA GLY A 213 0.20 -15.31 -13.86
C GLY A 213 -0.06 -16.29 -12.71
N LYS A 214 -0.80 -17.36 -13.01
CA LYS A 214 -1.17 -18.40 -12.04
C LYS A 214 0.05 -18.93 -11.25
N GLU A 215 1.13 -19.22 -11.95
CA GLU A 215 2.34 -19.81 -11.37
C GLU A 215 2.96 -18.91 -10.30
N ASN A 216 3.15 -17.62 -10.61
CA ASN A 216 3.72 -16.68 -9.65
C ASN A 216 2.77 -16.40 -8.46
N MET A 217 1.46 -16.41 -8.66
CA MET A 217 0.51 -16.31 -7.56
C MET A 217 0.70 -17.48 -6.57
N PHE A 218 0.77 -18.71 -7.05
CA PHE A 218 1.01 -19.85 -6.16
C PHE A 218 2.42 -19.86 -5.56
N ARG A 219 3.43 -19.37 -6.29
CA ARG A 219 4.78 -19.17 -5.73
C ARG A 219 4.75 -18.18 -4.56
N THR A 220 3.97 -17.11 -4.66
CA THR A 220 3.78 -16.12 -3.58
C THR A 220 3.17 -16.78 -2.34
N PHE A 221 2.10 -17.57 -2.50
CA PHE A 221 1.49 -18.28 -1.38
C PHE A 221 2.46 -19.28 -0.75
N HIS A 222 3.14 -20.06 -1.58
CA HIS A 222 4.10 -21.05 -1.11
C HIS A 222 5.28 -20.42 -0.36
N PHE A 223 5.80 -19.27 -0.85
CA PHE A 223 6.85 -18.52 -0.18
C PHE A 223 6.46 -18.13 1.24
N LEU A 224 5.27 -17.55 1.42
CA LEU A 224 4.77 -17.17 2.74
C LEU A 224 4.51 -18.40 3.64
N GLN A 225 3.97 -19.48 3.09
CA GLN A 225 3.77 -20.74 3.83
C GLN A 225 5.09 -21.36 4.30
N GLN A 226 6.17 -21.30 3.49
CA GLN A 226 7.50 -21.76 3.89
C GLN A 226 8.08 -20.94 5.05
N LEU A 227 7.68 -19.68 5.19
CA LEU A 227 8.03 -18.84 6.34
C LEU A 227 7.14 -19.12 7.58
N GLY A 228 6.21 -20.09 7.47
CA GLY A 228 5.33 -20.53 8.55
C GLY A 228 4.07 -19.69 8.73
N TYR A 229 3.64 -18.97 7.68
CA TYR A 229 2.35 -18.29 7.67
C TYR A 229 1.21 -19.25 7.32
N LYS A 230 0.06 -19.03 7.93
CA LYS A 230 -1.21 -19.65 7.53
C LYS A 230 -1.93 -18.71 6.57
N GLY A 231 -2.32 -19.24 5.40
CA GLY A 231 -2.96 -18.43 4.37
C GLY A 231 -4.49 -18.56 4.38
N TYR A 232 -5.13 -17.47 4.03
CA TYR A 232 -6.58 -17.36 3.85
C TYR A 232 -6.88 -16.50 2.63
N PHE A 233 -8.10 -16.61 2.10
CA PHE A 233 -8.62 -15.74 1.06
C PHE A 233 -9.96 -15.14 1.47
N ILE A 234 -10.30 -13.98 0.92
CA ILE A 234 -11.53 -13.26 1.22
C ILE A 234 -12.51 -13.45 0.07
N LEU A 235 -13.68 -14.03 0.34
CA LEU A 235 -14.73 -14.23 -0.64
C LEU A 235 -16.06 -13.70 -0.10
N GLY A 236 -16.63 -12.68 -0.75
CA GLY A 236 -17.90 -12.08 -0.32
C GLY A 236 -17.87 -11.57 1.13
N GLY A 237 -16.71 -11.04 1.58
CA GLY A 237 -16.49 -10.56 2.94
C GLY A 237 -16.21 -11.65 3.98
N THR A 238 -16.18 -12.93 3.57
CA THR A 238 -15.88 -14.07 4.46
C THR A 238 -14.44 -14.54 4.26
N ILE A 239 -13.71 -14.73 5.36
CA ILE A 239 -12.35 -15.27 5.37
C ILE A 239 -12.43 -16.80 5.33
N ARG A 240 -11.70 -17.44 4.39
CA ARG A 240 -11.66 -18.88 4.18
C ARG A 240 -10.23 -19.38 4.10
N PRO A 241 -9.93 -20.61 4.54
CA PRO A 241 -8.59 -21.19 4.43
C PRO A 241 -8.09 -21.23 2.98
N ILE A 242 -6.81 -20.92 2.76
CA ILE A 242 -6.21 -20.90 1.40
C ILE A 242 -6.28 -22.27 0.73
N ALA A 243 -6.37 -23.36 1.49
CA ALA A 243 -6.55 -24.72 0.95
C ALA A 243 -7.86 -24.91 0.17
N GLU A 244 -8.86 -24.07 0.41
CA GLU A 244 -10.14 -24.07 -0.32
C GLU A 244 -10.09 -23.19 -1.59
N PHE A 245 -9.00 -22.46 -1.80
CA PHE A 245 -8.86 -21.55 -2.94
C PHE A 245 -8.71 -22.33 -4.23
N ASN A 246 -9.60 -22.07 -5.17
CA ASN A 246 -9.54 -22.63 -6.52
C ASN A 246 -9.44 -21.47 -7.53
N TYR A 247 -8.27 -21.34 -8.14
CA TYR A 247 -7.97 -20.30 -9.10
C TYR A 247 -9.00 -20.20 -10.25
N LEU A 248 -9.37 -21.35 -10.84
CA LEU A 248 -10.30 -21.37 -11.98
C LEU A 248 -11.72 -20.90 -11.63
N TYR A 249 -12.08 -20.97 -10.35
CA TYR A 249 -13.40 -20.56 -9.87
C TYR A 249 -13.36 -19.17 -9.22
N HIS A 250 -12.35 -18.91 -8.38
CA HIS A 250 -12.32 -17.70 -7.56
C HIS A 250 -11.68 -16.48 -8.26
N GLN A 251 -11.00 -16.69 -9.39
CA GLN A 251 -10.48 -15.60 -10.24
C GLN A 251 -10.99 -15.68 -11.69
N ASP A 252 -12.15 -16.30 -11.88
CA ASP A 252 -12.89 -16.23 -13.14
C ASP A 252 -13.64 -14.89 -13.22
N MET A 253 -13.18 -14.02 -14.12
CA MET A 253 -13.80 -12.69 -14.33
C MET A 253 -15.21 -12.77 -14.97
N THR A 254 -15.58 -13.91 -15.50
CA THR A 254 -16.93 -14.15 -16.07
C THR A 254 -17.90 -14.74 -15.05
N GLY A 255 -17.37 -15.18 -13.89
CA GLY A 255 -18.13 -15.75 -12.79
C GLY A 255 -18.83 -14.69 -11.92
N ASN A 256 -19.73 -15.17 -11.05
CA ASN A 256 -20.44 -14.32 -10.10
C ASN A 256 -19.64 -14.02 -8.82
N VAL A 257 -18.49 -14.64 -8.65
CA VAL A 257 -17.61 -14.50 -7.48
C VAL A 257 -16.17 -14.24 -7.93
N TYR A 258 -15.56 -13.25 -7.32
CA TYR A 258 -14.16 -12.91 -7.60
C TYR A 258 -13.42 -12.64 -6.31
N CYS A 259 -12.23 -13.21 -6.18
CA CYS A 259 -11.36 -13.05 -5.02
C CYS A 259 -9.97 -12.60 -5.47
N ASN A 260 -9.51 -11.48 -4.98
CA ASN A 260 -8.16 -10.95 -5.20
C ASN A 260 -7.44 -10.59 -3.89
N ASN A 261 -8.14 -10.62 -2.75
CA ASN A 261 -7.58 -10.28 -1.45
C ASN A 261 -7.29 -11.52 -0.62
N PHE A 262 -6.08 -11.58 -0.06
CA PHE A 262 -5.54 -12.68 0.72
C PHE A 262 -4.99 -12.19 2.05
N ILE A 263 -5.08 -13.06 3.06
CA ILE A 263 -4.55 -12.83 4.40
C ILE A 263 -3.54 -13.93 4.71
N PHE A 264 -2.40 -13.55 5.29
CA PHE A 264 -1.41 -14.48 5.81
C PHE A 264 -0.98 -14.06 7.22
N GLU A 265 -1.10 -14.98 8.18
CA GLU A 265 -0.80 -14.73 9.61
C GLU A 265 -0.19 -15.95 10.31
#